data_e6e6320fe198417aabc88e949f15b250
#
_entry.id   e6e6320fe198417aabc88e949f15b250
#
_cell.length_a   1.000
_cell.length_b   1.000
_cell.length_c   1.000
_cell.angle_alpha   90.00
_cell.angle_beta   90.00
_cell.angle_gamma   90.00
#
_symmetry.space_group_name_H-M   'P 1'
#
loop_
_entity.id
_entity.type
_entity.pdbx_description
1 polymer ?
#
loop_
_entity_poly.entity_id
_entity_poly.type
_entity_poly.pdbx_seq_one_letter_code
_entity_poly.pdbx_strand_id
1 'polypeptide(L)'
;MNHKPRRIDHVVVAVHDLDAAGAFYQRLGFQAGARNRHPWGTENRLIQFGSSFIELITVGPDAEAIADHAPGRFSFGGFVRDYLREREGLAMLVLDSDDAVADAALFSEKGLGSFEPFFFERKGRRPDGSETRVAFTLAFAVDAQAPMAGFFVCQQHFPENFWNPAFQRHDNGAGAIASVGMTAASPAMHQFFFSTFCGSTARQDAQGLLSIDLRAGRLTISPDGGAGLQLHSMTIHVPDAKAQAERLMRAGIPYTVTDAGLGVSSEAAFGLAIFFEDGNAA
;
A
#
# COMPACT_ATOMS: atom_id res chain seq x y z
N MET A 1 -9.86 1.39 -24.96
CA MET A 1 -8.39 1.52 -24.97
C MET A 1 -7.86 0.41 -24.06
N ASN A 2 -6.94 -0.42 -24.53
CA ASN A 2 -6.28 -1.41 -23.67
C ASN A 2 -5.33 -0.65 -22.74
N HIS A 3 -5.75 -0.39 -21.52
CA HIS A 3 -4.83 0.13 -20.51
C HIS A 3 -3.83 -0.97 -20.17
N LYS A 4 -2.56 -0.60 -20.08
CA LYS A 4 -1.48 -1.48 -19.66
C LYS A 4 -1.72 -1.86 -18.19
N PRO A 5 -1.63 -3.15 -17.79
CA PRO A 5 -1.72 -3.54 -16.40
C PRO A 5 -0.75 -2.74 -15.54
N ARG A 6 -1.24 -2.22 -14.41
CA ARG A 6 -0.43 -1.50 -13.42
C ARG A 6 0.38 -2.47 -12.57
N ARG A 7 1.30 -1.95 -11.78
CA ARG A 7 1.99 -2.67 -10.70
C ARG A 7 1.64 -2.04 -9.35
N ILE A 8 1.89 -2.75 -8.28
CA ILE A 8 1.82 -2.17 -6.95
C ILE A 8 2.94 -1.12 -6.83
N ASP A 9 2.57 0.14 -6.60
CA ASP A 9 3.50 1.21 -6.24
C ASP A 9 3.81 1.13 -4.75
N HIS A 10 2.76 1.14 -3.91
CA HIS A 10 2.91 0.95 -2.48
C HIS A 10 1.60 0.54 -1.80
N VAL A 11 1.74 0.19 -0.55
CA VAL A 11 0.62 0.00 0.38
C VAL A 11 0.76 0.96 1.55
N VAL A 12 -0.37 1.48 2.04
CA VAL A 12 -0.40 2.41 3.17
C VAL A 12 -0.95 1.67 4.39
N VAL A 13 -0.14 1.55 5.42
CA VAL A 13 -0.48 0.92 6.70
C VAL A 13 -0.66 2.01 7.74
N ALA A 14 -1.89 2.28 8.13
CA ALA A 14 -2.21 3.27 9.14
C ALA A 14 -2.02 2.70 10.55
N VAL A 15 -1.26 3.39 11.39
CA VAL A 15 -0.89 2.97 12.75
C VAL A 15 -1.00 4.14 13.72
N HIS A 16 -1.36 3.87 14.98
CA HIS A 16 -1.39 4.90 16.02
C HIS A 16 0.02 5.28 16.46
N ASP A 17 0.88 4.30 16.66
CA ASP A 17 2.26 4.50 17.08
C ASP A 17 3.24 4.16 15.95
N LEU A 18 3.68 5.20 15.24
CA LEU A 18 4.59 5.06 14.10
C LEU A 18 5.99 4.55 14.50
N ASP A 19 6.44 4.83 15.72
CA ASP A 19 7.75 4.38 16.20
C ASP A 19 7.70 2.92 16.63
N ALA A 20 6.63 2.49 17.33
CA ALA A 20 6.41 1.10 17.67
C ALA A 20 6.26 0.24 16.39
N ALA A 21 5.49 0.72 15.41
CA ALA A 21 5.37 0.04 14.11
C ALA A 21 6.71 -0.04 13.39
N GLY A 22 7.47 1.06 13.30
CA GLY A 22 8.80 1.07 12.71
C GLY A 22 9.74 0.06 13.37
N ALA A 23 9.78 -0.01 14.70
CA ALA A 23 10.57 -0.97 15.46
C ALA A 23 10.11 -2.43 15.22
N PHE A 24 8.80 -2.66 15.09
CA PHE A 24 8.27 -3.98 14.76
C PHE A 24 8.72 -4.44 13.37
N TYR A 25 8.59 -3.59 12.35
CA TYR A 25 9.04 -3.92 11.00
C TYR A 25 10.56 -4.13 10.92
N GLN A 26 11.37 -3.42 11.72
CA GLN A 26 12.79 -3.71 11.85
C GLN A 26 13.05 -5.11 12.43
N ARG A 27 12.28 -5.56 13.41
CA ARG A 27 12.38 -6.93 13.95
C ARG A 27 11.99 -8.00 12.92
N LEU A 28 11.10 -7.69 11.97
CA LEU A 28 10.82 -8.54 10.81
C LEU A 28 11.99 -8.62 9.83
N GLY A 29 13.01 -7.75 9.97
CA GLY A 29 14.19 -7.67 9.11
C GLY A 29 14.12 -6.60 8.03
N PHE A 30 13.13 -5.72 8.07
CA PHE A 30 13.06 -4.60 7.13
C PHE A 30 13.88 -3.40 7.60
N GLN A 31 14.38 -2.61 6.67
CA GLN A 31 14.95 -1.30 6.93
C GLN A 31 13.84 -0.24 6.85
N ALA A 32 13.37 0.24 7.99
CA ALA A 32 12.43 1.36 8.05
C ALA A 32 13.19 2.69 7.99
N GLY A 33 12.76 3.59 7.10
CA GLY A 33 13.32 4.92 6.95
C GLY A 33 13.05 5.85 8.13
N ALA A 34 13.63 7.05 8.09
CA ALA A 34 13.35 8.09 9.05
C ALA A 34 11.88 8.55 9.01
N ARG A 35 11.40 9.14 10.11
CA ARG A 35 10.10 9.80 10.17
C ARG A 35 10.10 11.03 9.27
N ASN A 36 9.10 11.14 8.40
CA ASN A 36 8.84 12.33 7.59
C ASN A 36 7.47 12.90 7.96
N ARG A 37 7.29 14.20 7.71
CA ARG A 37 6.03 14.89 7.93
C ARG A 37 5.48 15.42 6.60
N HIS A 38 4.21 15.20 6.38
CA HIS A 38 3.48 15.76 5.24
C HIS A 38 2.90 17.15 5.59
N PRO A 39 2.80 18.05 4.61
CA PRO A 39 2.22 19.38 4.84
C PRO A 39 0.74 19.35 5.28
N TRP A 40 0.05 18.25 5.01
CA TRP A 40 -1.36 18.05 5.36
C TRP A 40 -1.58 17.33 6.70
N GLY A 41 -0.55 17.23 7.56
CA GLY A 41 -0.70 16.81 8.95
C GLY A 41 -0.51 15.32 9.25
N THR A 42 -0.14 14.48 8.27
CA THR A 42 0.26 13.09 8.52
C THR A 42 1.78 12.94 8.63
N GLU A 43 2.23 11.88 9.28
CA GLU A 43 3.65 11.51 9.39
C GLU A 43 3.85 10.07 8.95
N ASN A 44 4.99 9.77 8.30
CA ASN A 44 5.26 8.44 7.78
C ASN A 44 6.69 7.95 8.00
N ARG A 45 6.87 6.63 7.83
CA ARG A 45 8.14 5.95 7.59
C ARG A 45 7.98 5.07 6.37
N LEU A 46 8.99 5.02 5.51
CA LEU A 46 8.98 4.22 4.28
C LEU A 46 9.89 3.01 4.41
N ILE A 47 9.43 1.87 3.86
CA ILE A 47 10.21 0.65 3.69
C ILE A 47 10.24 0.40 2.19
N GLN A 48 11.36 0.74 1.53
CA GLN A 48 11.48 0.68 0.06
C GLN A 48 11.99 -0.69 -0.39
N PHE A 49 11.35 -1.26 -1.40
CA PHE A 49 11.83 -2.40 -2.18
C PHE A 49 12.37 -1.94 -3.54
N GLY A 50 12.65 -2.85 -4.45
CA GLY A 50 13.18 -2.52 -5.78
C GLY A 50 12.30 -1.59 -6.61
N SER A 51 10.97 -1.76 -6.52
CA SER A 51 10.01 -0.98 -7.31
C SER A 51 8.70 -0.69 -6.59
N SER A 52 8.58 -1.04 -5.32
CA SER A 52 7.43 -0.80 -4.47
C SER A 52 7.88 -0.42 -3.05
N PHE A 53 6.96 0.02 -2.19
CA PHE A 53 7.27 0.30 -0.80
C PHE A 53 6.07 0.10 0.12
N ILE A 54 6.33 -0.01 1.42
CA ILE A 54 5.33 0.09 2.47
C ILE A 54 5.43 1.49 3.06
N GLU A 55 4.32 2.19 3.13
CA GLU A 55 4.19 3.44 3.87
C GLU A 55 3.51 3.17 5.21
N LEU A 56 4.27 3.17 6.30
CA LEU A 56 3.71 3.25 7.65
C LEU A 56 3.31 4.69 7.89
N ILE A 57 2.05 4.94 8.22
CA ILE A 57 1.53 6.30 8.35
C ILE A 57 0.75 6.49 9.64
N THR A 58 0.84 7.69 10.20
CA THR A 58 0.04 8.13 11.34
C THR A 58 -0.43 9.57 11.16
N VAL A 59 -1.33 10.00 12.02
CA VAL A 59 -1.72 11.40 12.14
C VAL A 59 -0.71 12.11 13.04
N GLY A 60 -0.19 13.23 12.57
CA GLY A 60 0.72 14.06 13.36
C GLY A 60 0.03 14.82 14.50
N PRO A 61 0.78 15.59 15.28
CA PRO A 61 0.25 16.29 16.45
C PRO A 61 -0.81 17.34 16.12
N ASP A 62 -0.85 17.83 14.86
CA ASP A 62 -1.82 18.83 14.40
C ASP A 62 -3.01 18.17 13.68
N ALA A 63 -3.47 17.03 14.16
CA ALA A 63 -4.57 16.25 13.57
C ALA A 63 -5.86 17.05 13.33
N GLU A 64 -6.15 18.02 14.18
CA GLU A 64 -7.33 18.88 14.10
C GLU A 64 -7.27 19.83 12.90
N ALA A 65 -6.07 20.14 12.39
CA ALA A 65 -5.87 20.97 11.21
C ALA A 65 -6.01 20.21 9.88
N ILE A 66 -6.20 18.88 9.91
CA ILE A 66 -6.38 18.06 8.71
C ILE A 66 -7.75 18.38 8.10
N ALA A 67 -7.73 18.85 6.85
CA ALA A 67 -8.94 19.17 6.13
C ALA A 67 -9.81 17.93 5.86
N ASP A 68 -11.11 18.07 5.94
CA ASP A 68 -12.07 17.04 5.54
C ASP A 68 -12.13 16.86 4.01
N HIS A 69 -12.78 15.78 3.56
CA HIS A 69 -13.15 15.63 2.17
C HIS A 69 -14.07 16.78 1.73
N ALA A 70 -13.97 17.19 0.48
CA ALA A 70 -14.85 18.18 -0.12
C ALA A 70 -15.25 17.72 -1.53
N PRO A 71 -16.32 18.29 -2.12
CA PRO A 71 -16.69 17.99 -3.50
C PRO A 71 -15.48 18.16 -4.44
N GLY A 72 -15.18 17.15 -5.23
CA GLY A 72 -14.03 17.13 -6.13
C GLY A 72 -12.65 16.98 -5.47
N ARG A 73 -12.55 16.91 -4.14
CA ARG A 73 -11.28 16.81 -3.43
C ARG A 73 -11.26 15.66 -2.42
N PHE A 74 -10.44 14.67 -2.69
CA PHE A 74 -10.11 13.63 -1.72
C PHE A 74 -9.12 14.17 -0.70
N SER A 75 -9.42 14.05 0.60
CA SER A 75 -8.47 14.38 1.66
C SER A 75 -7.71 13.14 2.09
N PHE A 76 -6.44 13.03 1.69
CA PHE A 76 -5.58 11.93 2.11
C PHE A 76 -5.41 11.88 3.64
N GLY A 77 -5.09 13.02 4.25
CA GLY A 77 -4.96 13.10 5.71
C GLY A 77 -6.28 12.84 6.44
N GLY A 78 -7.40 13.34 5.90
CA GLY A 78 -8.74 13.09 6.43
C GLY A 78 -9.08 11.60 6.42
N PHE A 79 -8.79 10.90 5.33
CA PHE A 79 -8.99 9.45 5.24
C PHE A 79 -8.17 8.70 6.29
N VAL A 80 -6.87 9.00 6.45
CA VAL A 80 -5.99 8.37 7.45
C VAL A 80 -6.52 8.63 8.88
N ARG A 81 -6.89 9.88 9.17
CA ARG A 81 -7.46 10.25 10.47
C ARG A 81 -8.73 9.44 10.78
N ASP A 82 -9.64 9.36 9.83
CA ASP A 82 -10.93 8.72 10.02
C ASP A 82 -10.79 7.19 10.07
N TYR A 83 -9.88 6.60 9.29
CA TYR A 83 -9.51 5.19 9.37
C TYR A 83 -8.97 4.81 10.75
N LEU A 84 -8.05 5.62 11.30
CA LEU A 84 -7.46 5.39 12.61
C LEU A 84 -8.44 5.56 13.79
N ARG A 85 -9.58 6.22 13.60
CA ARG A 85 -10.66 6.25 14.60
C ARG A 85 -11.34 4.90 14.76
N GLU A 86 -11.33 4.09 13.72
CA GLU A 86 -11.98 2.78 13.70
C GLU A 86 -10.97 1.64 13.99
N ARG A 87 -9.77 1.72 13.41
CA ARG A 87 -8.77 0.64 13.51
C ARG A 87 -7.39 1.05 12.97
N GLU A 88 -6.39 0.23 13.30
CA GLU A 88 -5.12 0.17 12.58
C GLU A 88 -5.19 -0.84 11.44
N GLY A 89 -4.26 -0.78 10.47
CA GLY A 89 -4.11 -1.79 9.42
C GLY A 89 -3.83 -1.24 8.04
N LEU A 90 -4.01 -2.11 7.06
CA LEU A 90 -3.85 -1.77 5.65
C LEU A 90 -5.01 -0.87 5.21
N ALA A 91 -4.71 0.41 5.06
CA ALA A 91 -5.71 1.45 4.81
C ALA A 91 -5.88 1.77 3.32
N MET A 92 -4.76 1.74 2.54
CA MET A 92 -4.83 2.06 1.12
C MET A 92 -3.96 1.14 0.27
N LEU A 93 -4.44 0.88 -0.94
CA LEU A 93 -3.70 0.23 -2.02
C LEU A 93 -3.39 1.25 -3.11
N VAL A 94 -2.12 1.34 -3.49
CA VAL A 94 -1.64 2.30 -4.48
C VAL A 94 -0.98 1.58 -5.64
N LEU A 95 -1.42 1.90 -6.84
CA LEU A 95 -0.82 1.39 -8.07
C LEU A 95 -0.04 2.50 -8.79
N ASP A 96 0.90 2.13 -9.64
CA ASP A 96 1.66 3.09 -10.42
C ASP A 96 0.81 3.73 -11.53
N SER A 97 1.22 4.93 -11.94
CA SER A 97 0.62 5.66 -13.05
C SER A 97 1.71 6.29 -13.92
N ASP A 98 1.52 6.22 -15.23
CA ASP A 98 2.32 6.97 -16.20
C ASP A 98 1.72 8.38 -16.45
N ASP A 99 0.41 8.57 -16.20
CA ASP A 99 -0.32 9.85 -16.34
C ASP A 99 -1.54 9.88 -15.39
N ALA A 100 -1.34 10.40 -14.19
CA ALA A 100 -2.37 10.47 -13.16
C ALA A 100 -3.52 11.45 -13.53
N VAL A 101 -3.28 12.42 -14.41
CA VAL A 101 -4.34 13.33 -14.88
C VAL A 101 -5.29 12.58 -15.82
N ALA A 102 -4.75 11.81 -16.75
CA ALA A 102 -5.55 10.94 -17.62
C ALA A 102 -6.30 9.86 -16.82
N ASP A 103 -5.69 9.33 -15.77
CA ASP A 103 -6.32 8.35 -14.88
C ASP A 103 -7.48 8.94 -14.08
N ALA A 104 -7.34 10.16 -13.56
CA ALA A 104 -8.44 10.86 -12.88
C ALA A 104 -9.65 11.07 -13.83
N ALA A 105 -9.39 11.45 -15.07
CA ALA A 105 -10.43 11.58 -16.09
C ALA A 105 -11.11 10.24 -16.40
N LEU A 106 -10.33 9.15 -16.52
CA LEU A 106 -10.86 7.80 -16.70
C LEU A 106 -11.72 7.37 -15.51
N PHE A 107 -11.25 7.58 -14.28
CA PHE A 107 -11.99 7.20 -13.06
C PHE A 107 -13.31 7.95 -12.99
N SER A 108 -13.32 9.25 -13.33
CA SER A 108 -14.54 10.04 -13.41
C SER A 108 -15.50 9.52 -14.49
N GLU A 109 -15.01 9.24 -15.71
CA GLU A 109 -15.81 8.67 -16.81
C GLU A 109 -16.44 7.32 -16.44
N LYS A 110 -15.71 6.50 -15.69
CA LYS A 110 -16.17 5.15 -15.29
C LYS A 110 -16.96 5.15 -13.97
N GLY A 111 -17.17 6.29 -13.34
CA GLY A 111 -17.94 6.38 -12.09
C GLY A 111 -17.19 5.86 -10.86
N LEU A 112 -15.86 5.82 -10.91
CA LEU A 112 -15.00 5.43 -9.78
C LEU A 112 -14.61 6.63 -8.89
N GLY A 113 -15.33 7.72 -8.98
CA GLY A 113 -15.06 8.97 -8.27
C GLY A 113 -14.65 10.10 -9.22
N SER A 114 -14.94 11.32 -8.81
CA SER A 114 -14.62 12.53 -9.58
C SER A 114 -13.84 13.48 -8.69
N PHE A 115 -12.52 13.25 -8.65
CA PHE A 115 -11.60 14.03 -7.83
C PHE A 115 -10.58 14.73 -8.71
N GLU A 116 -10.20 15.94 -8.32
CA GLU A 116 -9.06 16.63 -8.91
C GLU A 116 -7.77 15.87 -8.58
N PRO A 117 -6.84 15.73 -9.55
CA PRO A 117 -5.51 15.15 -9.26
C PRO A 117 -4.80 15.94 -8.16
N PHE A 118 -4.22 15.23 -7.22
CA PHE A 118 -3.52 15.84 -6.09
C PHE A 118 -2.00 15.84 -6.36
N PHE A 119 -1.45 17.02 -6.59
CA PHE A 119 -0.02 17.22 -6.80
C PHE A 119 0.66 17.69 -5.51
N PHE A 120 1.82 17.11 -5.20
CA PHE A 120 2.70 17.64 -4.17
C PHE A 120 4.17 17.39 -4.51
N GLU A 121 5.04 18.21 -3.95
CA GLU A 121 6.48 18.10 -4.11
C GLU A 121 7.23 18.39 -2.81
N ARG A 122 8.42 17.82 -2.71
CA ARG A 122 9.40 18.16 -1.67
C ARG A 122 10.75 18.44 -2.31
N LYS A 123 11.36 19.54 -1.88
CA LYS A 123 12.75 19.88 -2.22
C LYS A 123 13.66 19.45 -1.07
N GLY A 124 14.83 18.98 -1.40
CA GLY A 124 15.84 18.57 -0.45
C GLY A 124 17.25 18.92 -0.95
N ARG A 125 18.27 18.55 -0.20
CA ARG A 125 19.67 18.63 -0.62
C ARG A 125 20.34 17.29 -0.41
N ARG A 126 21.17 16.92 -1.37
CA ARG A 126 22.07 15.78 -1.25
C ARG A 126 23.29 16.15 -0.39
N PRO A 127 24.04 15.16 0.15
CA PRO A 127 25.25 15.42 0.92
C PRO A 127 26.31 16.24 0.19
N ASP A 128 26.33 16.20 -1.15
CA ASP A 128 27.23 16.99 -2.01
C ASP A 128 26.79 18.46 -2.19
N GLY A 129 25.66 18.85 -1.55
CA GLY A 129 25.09 20.20 -1.63
C GLY A 129 24.18 20.43 -2.82
N SER A 130 24.08 19.49 -3.78
CA SER A 130 23.16 19.60 -4.92
C SER A 130 21.70 19.54 -4.48
N GLU A 131 20.85 20.30 -5.15
CA GLU A 131 19.40 20.25 -4.89
C GLU A 131 18.81 18.93 -5.40
N THR A 132 17.85 18.40 -4.67
CA THR A 132 17.04 17.27 -5.10
C THR A 132 15.57 17.62 -4.94
N ARG A 133 14.74 16.98 -5.76
CA ARG A 133 13.29 17.18 -5.78
C ARG A 133 12.63 15.85 -5.96
N VAL A 134 11.60 15.58 -5.18
CA VAL A 134 10.64 14.52 -5.42
C VAL A 134 9.27 15.15 -5.61
N ALA A 135 8.51 14.67 -6.59
CA ALA A 135 7.17 15.18 -6.86
C ALA A 135 6.27 14.05 -7.32
N PHE A 136 5.02 14.12 -6.95
CA PHE A 136 4.01 13.10 -7.19
C PHE A 136 2.70 13.73 -7.62
N THR A 137 1.99 13.06 -8.52
CA THR A 137 0.59 13.34 -8.80
C THR A 137 -0.23 12.09 -8.48
N LEU A 138 -1.25 12.26 -7.65
CA LEU A 138 -2.15 11.18 -7.23
C LEU A 138 -3.51 11.34 -7.90
N ALA A 139 -4.09 10.25 -8.39
CA ALA A 139 -5.48 10.20 -8.83
C ALA A 139 -6.24 9.18 -8.00
N PHE A 140 -7.25 9.65 -7.27
CA PHE A 140 -8.05 8.84 -6.36
C PHE A 140 -9.20 8.15 -7.08
N ALA A 141 -9.46 6.90 -6.66
CA ALA A 141 -10.61 6.12 -7.05
C ALA A 141 -11.37 5.65 -5.81
N VAL A 142 -12.68 5.50 -5.91
CA VAL A 142 -13.54 5.06 -4.80
C VAL A 142 -14.39 3.89 -5.26
N ASP A 143 -14.36 2.83 -4.49
CA ASP A 143 -15.38 1.78 -4.51
C ASP A 143 -16.41 2.09 -3.42
N ALA A 144 -17.64 2.39 -3.79
CA ALA A 144 -18.70 2.74 -2.85
C ALA A 144 -19.03 1.63 -1.84
N GLN A 145 -18.63 0.39 -2.14
CA GLN A 145 -18.80 -0.76 -1.25
C GLN A 145 -17.57 -1.03 -0.38
N ALA A 146 -16.56 -0.16 -0.45
CA ALA A 146 -15.31 -0.27 0.30
C ALA A 146 -14.97 1.05 1.04
N PRO A 147 -15.84 1.58 1.92
CA PRO A 147 -15.64 2.91 2.53
C PRO A 147 -14.39 2.98 3.42
N MET A 148 -13.91 1.84 3.89
CA MET A 148 -12.71 1.72 4.74
C MET A 148 -11.45 1.32 3.95
N ALA A 149 -11.46 1.40 2.61
CA ALA A 149 -10.31 1.13 1.78
C ALA A 149 -10.04 2.31 0.84
N GLY A 150 -8.84 2.87 0.92
CA GLY A 150 -8.41 3.92 0.02
C GLY A 150 -7.75 3.35 -1.24
N PHE A 151 -8.04 3.94 -2.39
CA PHE A 151 -7.46 3.54 -3.67
C PHE A 151 -7.00 4.77 -4.43
N PHE A 152 -5.77 4.76 -4.90
CA PHE A 152 -5.29 5.78 -5.81
C PHE A 152 -4.14 5.26 -6.68
N VAL A 153 -3.85 5.98 -7.75
CA VAL A 153 -2.66 5.75 -8.55
C VAL A 153 -1.66 6.88 -8.33
N CYS A 154 -0.37 6.55 -8.39
CA CYS A 154 0.72 7.47 -8.11
C CYS A 154 1.64 7.61 -9.32
N GLN A 155 1.70 8.82 -9.87
CA GLN A 155 2.69 9.20 -10.87
C GLN A 155 3.89 9.85 -10.16
N GLN A 156 5.06 9.22 -10.29
CA GLN A 156 6.32 9.74 -9.77
C GLN A 156 7.02 10.55 -10.86
N HIS A 157 7.26 11.86 -10.61
CA HIS A 157 7.87 12.75 -11.62
C HIS A 157 9.41 12.69 -11.63
N PHE A 158 10.02 12.28 -10.52
CA PHE A 158 11.49 12.19 -10.37
C PHE A 158 11.85 10.87 -9.65
N PRO A 159 11.56 9.71 -10.26
CA PRO A 159 11.77 8.41 -9.60
C PRO A 159 13.25 8.19 -9.22
N GLU A 160 14.20 8.71 -9.99
CA GLU A 160 15.64 8.66 -9.74
C GLU A 160 16.06 9.39 -8.45
N ASN A 161 15.23 10.29 -7.94
CA ASN A 161 15.47 10.99 -6.67
C ASN A 161 14.75 10.32 -5.49
N PHE A 162 13.76 9.49 -5.76
CA PHE A 162 12.97 8.81 -4.74
C PHE A 162 13.57 7.44 -4.37
N TRP A 163 13.89 6.63 -5.38
CA TRP A 163 14.43 5.29 -5.18
C TRP A 163 15.91 5.35 -4.82
N ASN A 164 16.26 4.79 -3.64
CA ASN A 164 17.64 4.77 -3.19
C ASN A 164 18.06 3.32 -2.85
N PRO A 165 19.02 2.73 -3.58
CA PRO A 165 19.47 1.37 -3.33
C PRO A 165 19.96 1.11 -1.90
N ALA A 166 20.40 2.14 -1.18
CA ALA A 166 20.79 2.00 0.22
C ALA A 166 19.61 1.75 1.14
N PHE A 167 18.40 2.23 0.79
CA PHE A 167 17.17 2.01 1.55
C PHE A 167 16.42 0.73 1.16
N GLN A 168 16.85 0.07 0.08
CA GLN A 168 16.26 -1.15 -0.46
C GLN A 168 16.95 -2.44 0.03
N ARG A 169 17.90 -2.30 0.96
CA ARG A 169 18.64 -3.44 1.54
C ARG A 169 18.01 -3.80 2.86
N HIS A 170 17.39 -4.96 2.89
CA HIS A 170 16.74 -5.50 4.07
C HIS A 170 17.51 -6.70 4.63
N ASP A 171 17.61 -6.82 5.94
CA ASP A 171 18.30 -7.94 6.61
C ASP A 171 17.64 -9.30 6.32
N ASN A 172 16.35 -9.30 5.95
CA ASN A 172 15.61 -10.48 5.52
C ASN A 172 15.68 -10.72 4.00
N GLY A 173 16.39 -9.86 3.25
CA GLY A 173 16.52 -9.97 1.80
C GLY A 173 15.23 -9.67 1.03
N ALA A 174 14.22 -9.11 1.67
CA ALA A 174 12.94 -8.80 1.03
C ALA A 174 13.12 -7.91 -0.21
N GLY A 175 12.48 -8.28 -1.33
CA GLY A 175 12.70 -7.63 -2.62
C GLY A 175 11.48 -6.95 -3.22
N ALA A 176 10.26 -7.41 -2.91
CA ALA A 176 9.04 -6.90 -3.50
C ALA A 176 7.80 -7.24 -2.67
N ILE A 177 6.74 -6.44 -2.85
CA ILE A 177 5.37 -6.83 -2.48
C ILE A 177 4.84 -7.73 -3.60
N ALA A 178 4.67 -9.02 -3.30
CA ALA A 178 4.20 -10.03 -4.24
C ALA A 178 2.69 -9.96 -4.46
N SER A 179 1.93 -9.75 -3.39
CA SER A 179 0.47 -9.66 -3.48
C SER A 179 -0.14 -8.82 -2.36
N VAL A 180 -1.38 -8.36 -2.63
CA VAL A 180 -2.26 -7.77 -1.62
C VAL A 180 -3.55 -8.57 -1.60
N GLY A 181 -3.90 -9.06 -0.41
CA GLY A 181 -5.13 -9.82 -0.15
C GLY A 181 -6.20 -8.94 0.47
N MET A 182 -7.41 -9.12 0.00
CA MET A 182 -8.62 -8.44 0.45
C MET A 182 -9.68 -9.47 0.79
N THR A 183 -10.67 -9.08 1.56
CA THR A 183 -11.85 -9.89 1.86
C THR A 183 -13.12 -9.10 1.55
N ALA A 184 -14.16 -9.77 1.05
CA ALA A 184 -15.48 -9.19 0.83
C ALA A 184 -16.54 -10.30 0.83
N ALA A 185 -17.74 -10.01 1.33
CA ALA A 185 -18.84 -10.97 1.29
C ALA A 185 -19.20 -11.42 -0.15
N SER A 186 -19.01 -10.56 -1.13
CA SER A 186 -19.28 -10.81 -2.55
C SER A 186 -18.18 -10.23 -3.44
N PRO A 187 -17.06 -10.94 -3.65
CA PRO A 187 -15.94 -10.43 -4.45
C PRO A 187 -16.32 -9.99 -5.86
N ALA A 188 -17.29 -10.67 -6.50
CA ALA A 188 -17.77 -10.33 -7.83
C ALA A 188 -18.30 -8.89 -7.96
N MET A 189 -18.82 -8.32 -6.88
CA MET A 189 -19.34 -6.94 -6.88
C MET A 189 -18.24 -5.90 -7.11
N HIS A 190 -16.99 -6.25 -6.81
CA HIS A 190 -15.81 -5.39 -6.96
C HIS A 190 -15.09 -5.59 -8.31
N GLN A 191 -15.53 -6.55 -9.14
CA GLN A 191 -14.85 -6.91 -10.39
C GLN A 191 -14.70 -5.73 -11.35
N PHE A 192 -15.73 -4.92 -11.52
CA PHE A 192 -15.70 -3.75 -12.40
C PHE A 192 -14.70 -2.71 -11.89
N PHE A 193 -14.76 -2.40 -10.59
CA PHE A 193 -13.84 -1.45 -9.95
C PHE A 193 -12.39 -1.89 -10.17
N PHE A 194 -12.03 -3.10 -9.75
CA PHE A 194 -10.64 -3.55 -9.84
C PHE A 194 -10.17 -3.75 -11.27
N SER A 195 -11.02 -4.20 -12.20
CA SER A 195 -10.62 -4.30 -13.60
C SER A 195 -10.27 -2.93 -14.19
N THR A 196 -11.03 -1.89 -13.85
CA THR A 196 -10.78 -0.53 -14.30
C THR A 196 -9.57 0.08 -13.59
N PHE A 197 -9.51 -0.01 -12.27
CA PHE A 197 -8.44 0.55 -11.44
C PHE A 197 -7.07 -0.06 -11.76
N CYS A 198 -7.02 -1.38 -11.98
CA CYS A 198 -5.77 -2.10 -12.28
C CYS A 198 -5.36 -2.04 -13.76
N GLY A 199 -6.28 -1.68 -14.67
CA GLY A 199 -6.08 -1.82 -16.11
C GLY A 199 -5.88 -3.27 -16.54
N SER A 200 -6.45 -4.22 -15.79
CA SER A 200 -6.30 -5.66 -15.98
C SER A 200 -7.62 -6.37 -15.71
N THR A 201 -7.82 -7.53 -16.35
CA THR A 201 -9.07 -8.28 -16.16
C THR A 201 -9.07 -9.02 -14.82
N ALA A 202 -10.07 -8.73 -13.99
CA ALA A 202 -10.34 -9.50 -12.79
C ALA A 202 -11.06 -10.81 -13.17
N ARG A 203 -10.63 -11.94 -12.59
CA ARG A 203 -11.16 -13.28 -12.85
C ARG A 203 -11.60 -13.93 -11.55
N GLN A 204 -12.80 -14.50 -11.54
CA GLN A 204 -13.30 -15.24 -10.40
C GLN A 204 -13.21 -16.74 -10.66
N ASP A 205 -12.72 -17.49 -9.68
CA ASP A 205 -12.68 -18.96 -9.73
C ASP A 205 -13.98 -19.59 -9.18
N ALA A 206 -14.02 -20.94 -9.22
CA ALA A 206 -15.18 -21.70 -8.74
C ALA A 206 -15.39 -21.63 -7.21
N GLN A 207 -14.38 -21.21 -6.46
CA GLN A 207 -14.43 -21.00 -5.01
C GLN A 207 -14.87 -19.58 -4.64
N GLY A 208 -15.05 -18.71 -5.64
CA GLY A 208 -15.47 -17.32 -5.46
C GLY A 208 -14.31 -16.36 -5.22
N LEU A 209 -13.06 -16.82 -5.26
CA LEU A 209 -11.89 -15.95 -5.17
C LEU A 209 -11.77 -15.10 -6.44
N LEU A 210 -11.77 -13.79 -6.29
CA LEU A 210 -11.48 -12.85 -7.39
C LEU A 210 -9.98 -12.55 -7.40
N SER A 211 -9.34 -12.76 -8.56
CA SER A 211 -7.91 -12.52 -8.75
C SER A 211 -7.66 -11.53 -9.88
N ILE A 212 -6.71 -10.65 -9.70
CA ILE A 212 -6.27 -9.66 -10.68
C ILE A 212 -4.75 -9.74 -10.79
N ASP A 213 -4.27 -10.19 -11.96
CA ASP A 213 -2.84 -10.18 -12.25
C ASP A 213 -2.43 -8.77 -12.67
N LEU A 214 -1.42 -8.24 -11.99
CA LEU A 214 -0.79 -6.95 -12.28
C LEU A 214 0.45 -7.16 -13.16
N ARG A 215 1.04 -6.07 -13.64
CA ARG A 215 2.34 -6.12 -14.37
C ARG A 215 3.46 -6.68 -13.48
N ALA A 216 3.41 -6.39 -12.18
CA ALA A 216 4.21 -7.03 -11.15
C ALA A 216 3.34 -7.18 -9.90
N GLY A 217 3.21 -8.42 -9.41
CA GLY A 217 2.37 -8.78 -8.27
C GLY A 217 0.93 -9.13 -8.65
N ARG A 218 0.13 -9.40 -7.62
CA ARG A 218 -1.26 -9.86 -7.74
C ARG A 218 -2.14 -9.25 -6.67
N LEU A 219 -3.41 -9.03 -6.99
CA LEU A 219 -4.46 -8.75 -6.01
C LEU A 219 -5.41 -9.94 -5.93
N THR A 220 -5.88 -10.20 -4.71
CA THR A 220 -6.91 -11.24 -4.47
C THR A 220 -8.00 -10.70 -3.56
N ILE A 221 -9.25 -11.12 -3.81
CA ILE A 221 -10.39 -10.84 -2.93
C ILE A 221 -11.05 -12.17 -2.61
N SER A 222 -10.93 -12.62 -1.36
CA SER A 222 -11.55 -13.84 -0.89
C SER A 222 -12.99 -13.62 -0.42
N PRO A 223 -13.89 -14.65 -0.59
CA PRO A 223 -15.30 -14.53 -0.25
C PRO A 223 -15.55 -14.75 1.25
N ASP A 224 -14.57 -14.42 2.11
CA ASP A 224 -14.73 -14.50 3.53
C ASP A 224 -14.64 -13.10 4.13
N GLY A 225 -15.62 -12.72 4.88
CA GLY A 225 -15.61 -11.40 5.47
C GLY A 225 -16.98 -10.88 5.83
N GLY A 226 -16.95 -9.84 6.62
CA GLY A 226 -18.11 -9.06 6.98
C GLY A 226 -18.63 -8.19 5.83
N ALA A 227 -19.49 -7.24 6.16
CA ALA A 227 -20.02 -6.29 5.21
C ALA A 227 -18.90 -5.37 4.67
N GLY A 228 -18.82 -5.25 3.35
CA GLY A 228 -17.88 -4.40 2.63
C GLY A 228 -16.52 -5.06 2.37
N LEU A 229 -15.77 -4.43 1.46
CA LEU A 229 -14.42 -4.86 1.14
C LEU A 229 -13.43 -4.30 2.16
N GLN A 230 -12.51 -5.16 2.61
CA GLN A 230 -11.41 -4.80 3.50
C GLN A 230 -10.06 -5.22 2.92
N LEU A 231 -9.10 -4.32 2.95
CA LEU A 231 -7.69 -4.64 2.77
C LEU A 231 -7.23 -5.41 4.01
N HIS A 232 -6.65 -6.60 3.82
CA HIS A 232 -6.43 -7.54 4.92
C HIS A 232 -4.99 -8.01 5.07
N SER A 233 -4.33 -8.31 3.96
CA SER A 233 -3.01 -8.92 4.00
C SER A 233 -2.10 -8.44 2.88
N MET A 234 -0.79 -8.64 3.06
CA MET A 234 0.20 -8.54 2.00
C MET A 234 1.14 -9.73 2.05
N THR A 235 1.66 -10.13 0.89
CA THR A 235 2.73 -11.12 0.77
C THR A 235 4.00 -10.44 0.29
N ILE A 236 5.11 -10.77 0.92
CA ILE A 236 6.44 -10.25 0.63
C ILE A 236 7.33 -11.38 0.12
N HIS A 237 8.01 -11.16 -1.01
CA HIS A 237 9.05 -12.07 -1.47
C HIS A 237 10.31 -11.92 -0.62
N VAL A 238 10.80 -13.04 -0.12
CA VAL A 238 12.10 -13.19 0.57
C VAL A 238 12.91 -14.29 -0.11
N PRO A 239 14.25 -14.22 -0.10
CA PRO A 239 15.08 -15.26 -0.72
C PRO A 239 14.96 -16.64 -0.06
N ASP A 240 14.63 -16.67 1.24
CA ASP A 240 14.57 -17.89 2.06
C ASP A 240 13.55 -17.70 3.21
N ALA A 241 12.36 -18.26 3.02
CA ALA A 241 11.29 -18.23 4.02
C ALA A 241 11.67 -18.99 5.31
N LYS A 242 12.57 -20.01 5.24
CA LYS A 242 13.05 -20.72 6.41
C LYS A 242 13.95 -19.81 7.26
N ALA A 243 14.87 -19.07 6.64
CA ALA A 243 15.69 -18.07 7.33
C ALA A 243 14.82 -16.97 7.95
N GLN A 244 13.72 -16.59 7.29
CA GLN A 244 12.74 -15.65 7.84
C GLN A 244 12.01 -16.23 9.06
N ALA A 245 11.63 -17.52 9.06
CA ALA A 245 11.05 -18.19 10.22
C ALA A 245 11.99 -18.17 11.44
N GLU A 246 13.27 -18.46 11.21
CA GLU A 246 14.31 -18.40 12.26
C GLU A 246 14.47 -16.96 12.81
N ARG A 247 14.36 -15.94 11.95
CA ARG A 247 14.38 -14.53 12.36
C ARG A 247 13.18 -14.21 13.26
N LEU A 248 11.97 -14.59 12.86
CA LEU A 248 10.75 -14.35 13.64
C LEU A 248 10.84 -15.04 15.02
N MET A 249 11.32 -16.26 15.05
CA MET A 249 11.53 -17.01 16.30
C MET A 249 12.52 -16.27 17.23
N ARG A 250 13.68 -15.83 16.71
CA ARG A 250 14.66 -15.05 17.50
C ARG A 250 14.11 -13.73 17.99
N ALA A 251 13.25 -13.09 17.19
CA ALA A 251 12.59 -11.84 17.55
C ALA A 251 11.40 -12.02 18.52
N GLY A 252 11.01 -13.27 18.84
CA GLY A 252 9.84 -13.56 19.65
C GLY A 252 8.52 -13.14 19.00
N ILE A 253 8.45 -13.16 17.67
CA ILE A 253 7.25 -12.83 16.90
C ILE A 253 6.52 -14.13 16.56
N PRO A 254 5.26 -14.31 17.02
CA PRO A 254 4.46 -15.47 16.65
C PRO A 254 4.22 -15.54 15.13
N TYR A 255 4.31 -16.75 14.58
CA TYR A 255 4.03 -16.97 13.17
C TYR A 255 3.36 -18.34 12.95
N THR A 256 2.73 -18.51 11.80
CA THR A 256 2.15 -19.76 11.32
C THR A 256 2.77 -20.12 9.97
N VAL A 257 2.84 -21.43 9.68
CA VAL A 257 3.22 -21.93 8.34
C VAL A 257 1.94 -22.39 7.66
N THR A 258 1.65 -21.85 6.50
CA THR A 258 0.47 -22.17 5.68
C THR A 258 0.90 -22.48 4.25
N ASP A 259 -0.04 -22.95 3.42
CA ASP A 259 0.21 -23.15 1.98
C ASP A 259 0.53 -21.83 1.26
N ALA A 260 0.11 -20.67 1.83
CA ALA A 260 0.43 -19.33 1.32
C ALA A 260 1.79 -18.79 1.82
N GLY A 261 2.57 -19.62 2.54
CA GLY A 261 3.88 -19.23 3.10
C GLY A 261 3.85 -19.02 4.61
N LEU A 262 4.85 -18.28 5.10
CA LEU A 262 5.06 -17.98 6.52
C LEU A 262 4.24 -16.74 6.90
N GLY A 263 3.27 -16.88 7.79
CA GLY A 263 2.32 -15.81 8.14
C GLY A 263 2.53 -15.23 9.54
N VAL A 264 2.56 -13.90 9.65
CA VAL A 264 2.42 -13.13 10.89
C VAL A 264 1.00 -12.58 10.94
N SER A 265 0.30 -12.82 12.05
CA SER A 265 -1.11 -12.43 12.16
C SER A 265 -1.31 -10.91 12.19
N SER A 266 -2.49 -10.46 11.79
CA SER A 266 -2.86 -9.04 11.84
C SER A 266 -2.82 -8.47 13.27
N GLU A 267 -3.16 -9.25 14.27
CA GLU A 267 -3.08 -8.86 15.68
C GLU A 267 -1.67 -8.51 16.12
N ALA A 268 -0.66 -9.26 15.62
CA ALA A 268 0.75 -9.01 15.93
C ALA A 268 1.34 -7.87 15.10
N ALA A 269 0.76 -7.53 13.95
CA ALA A 269 1.32 -6.65 12.93
C ALA A 269 0.44 -5.43 12.63
N PHE A 270 -0.11 -4.78 13.66
CA PHE A 270 -0.87 -3.53 13.55
C PHE A 270 -2.05 -3.63 12.58
N GLY A 271 -2.85 -4.69 12.66
CA GLY A 271 -4.06 -4.86 11.86
C GLY A 271 -3.83 -5.37 10.43
N LEU A 272 -2.59 -5.68 10.03
CA LEU A 272 -2.24 -6.21 8.71
C LEU A 272 -1.61 -7.60 8.83
N ALA A 273 -2.20 -8.63 8.25
CA ALA A 273 -1.54 -9.93 8.14
C ALA A 273 -0.40 -9.87 7.10
N ILE A 274 0.80 -10.35 7.48
CA ILE A 274 1.99 -10.32 6.62
C ILE A 274 2.43 -11.75 6.33
N PHE A 275 2.47 -12.10 5.05
CA PHE A 275 2.97 -13.38 4.59
C PHE A 275 4.35 -13.20 3.93
N PHE A 276 5.20 -14.20 4.10
CA PHE A 276 6.49 -14.28 3.43
C PHE A 276 6.53 -15.56 2.61
N GLU A 277 6.92 -15.45 1.36
CA GLU A 277 7.10 -16.59 0.47
C GLU A 277 8.46 -16.52 -0.23
N ASP A 278 8.97 -17.69 -0.62
CA ASP A 278 10.20 -17.77 -1.38
C ASP A 278 10.03 -17.10 -2.74
N GLY A 279 10.88 -16.12 -3.03
CA GLY A 279 10.87 -15.40 -4.29
C GLY A 279 12.05 -14.45 -4.42
N ASN A 280 12.42 -14.15 -5.65
CA ASN A 280 13.43 -13.15 -5.94
C ASN A 280 12.78 -11.79 -6.12
N ALA A 281 13.53 -10.73 -5.82
CA ALA A 281 13.18 -9.38 -6.26
C ALA A 281 13.02 -9.39 -7.79
N ALA A 282 11.84 -8.97 -8.26
CA ALA A 282 11.56 -8.81 -9.67
C ALA A 282 12.29 -7.59 -10.26
#